data_5d0afb34f4324a64b1fce3306773c3ee
#
_entry.id   5d0afb34f4324a64b1fce3306773c3ee
#
_cell.length_a   1.000
_cell.length_b   1.000
_cell.length_c   1.000
_cell.angle_alpha   90.00
_cell.angle_beta   90.00
_cell.angle_gamma   90.00
#
_symmetry.space_group_name_H-M   'P 1'
#
loop_
_entity.id
_entity.type
_entity.pdbx_description
1 polymer ?
#
loop_
_entity_poly.entity_id
_entity_poly.type
_entity_poly.pdbx_seq_one_letter_code
_entity_poly.pdbx_strand_id
1 'polypeptide(L)'
;NLLELYNALNNSAYTNVDDLQVTTLNGGSYMKYKNDASFLLCMSLYMFEQQSSKNPNMPLRFLHYVSDVFRELFSNSMLHRRSMIKIPVPHFVTFYNGLEKWIEDEDEIRLSHMYEIPTDNPELELKVRVININKDVHILNKCKTLRDYMTFVNKVRFKMGVEGDDVRIAVTEAMDECIDEDILVDFFEKHREEVVEVSIYDYDEEEVRRVL
;
A
#
# COMPACT_ATOMS: atom_id res chain seq x y z
N ASN A 1 1.97 -9.32 6.49
CA ASN A 1 1.33 -10.49 6.23
C ASN A 1 -0.05 -10.25 5.62
N LEU A 2 -0.20 -10.58 4.30
CA LEU A 2 -1.35 -10.17 3.49
C LEU A 2 -2.68 -10.75 4.00
N LEU A 3 -2.68 -11.98 4.53
CA LEU A 3 -3.89 -12.59 5.08
C LEU A 3 -4.35 -11.91 6.38
N GLU A 4 -3.41 -11.52 7.23
CA GLU A 4 -3.70 -10.76 8.44
C GLU A 4 -4.32 -9.40 8.10
N LEU A 5 -3.74 -8.72 7.10
CA LEU A 5 -4.24 -7.44 6.59
C LEU A 5 -5.66 -7.58 6.02
N TYR A 6 -5.90 -8.62 5.21
CA TYR A 6 -7.24 -8.94 4.70
C TYR A 6 -8.24 -9.13 5.85
N ASN A 7 -7.88 -9.92 6.85
CA ASN A 7 -8.75 -10.19 8.01
C ASN A 7 -9.05 -8.91 8.79
N ALA A 8 -8.05 -8.06 8.97
CA ALA A 8 -8.23 -6.77 9.67
C ALA A 8 -9.18 -5.83 8.93
N LEU A 9 -9.05 -5.73 7.59
CA LEU A 9 -9.89 -4.87 6.75
C LEU A 9 -11.34 -5.35 6.67
N ASN A 10 -11.57 -6.66 6.68
CA ASN A 10 -12.89 -7.27 6.45
C ASN A 10 -13.57 -7.81 7.71
N ASN A 11 -12.97 -7.65 8.89
CA ASN A 11 -13.44 -8.26 10.13
C ASN A 11 -13.65 -9.78 10.01
N SER A 12 -12.75 -10.45 9.30
CA SER A 12 -12.78 -11.89 9.03
C SER A 12 -11.67 -12.63 9.78
N ALA A 13 -11.68 -13.94 9.74
CA ALA A 13 -10.73 -14.81 10.42
C ALA A 13 -10.28 -15.97 9.51
N TYR A 14 -9.95 -15.67 8.27
CA TYR A 14 -9.38 -16.66 7.37
C TYR A 14 -8.01 -17.12 7.87
N THR A 15 -7.77 -18.43 7.78
CA THR A 15 -6.53 -19.07 8.26
C THR A 15 -5.74 -19.77 7.16
N ASN A 16 -6.39 -20.09 6.02
CA ASN A 16 -5.73 -20.79 4.93
C ASN A 16 -4.99 -19.81 4.03
N VAL A 17 -3.67 -19.84 4.10
CA VAL A 17 -2.77 -18.99 3.29
C VAL A 17 -2.73 -19.45 1.83
N ASP A 18 -2.99 -20.74 1.56
CA ASP A 18 -2.93 -21.32 0.20
C ASP A 18 -4.04 -20.77 -0.72
N ASP A 19 -5.11 -20.22 -0.16
CA ASP A 19 -6.19 -19.59 -0.93
C ASP A 19 -5.81 -18.18 -1.43
N LEU A 20 -4.68 -17.64 -0.96
CA LEU A 20 -4.21 -16.29 -1.31
C LEU A 20 -3.22 -16.36 -2.49
N GLN A 21 -3.59 -15.74 -3.60
CA GLN A 21 -2.74 -15.61 -4.77
C GLN A 21 -2.16 -14.19 -4.86
N VAL A 22 -0.85 -14.06 -4.75
CA VAL A 22 -0.17 -12.77 -4.94
C VAL A 22 -0.19 -12.38 -6.41
N THR A 23 -0.61 -11.13 -6.69
CA THR A 23 -0.72 -10.55 -8.03
C THR A 23 0.04 -9.22 -8.15
N THR A 24 0.99 -8.97 -7.23
CA THR A 24 1.80 -7.75 -7.24
C THR A 24 2.54 -7.58 -8.56
N LEU A 25 2.37 -6.42 -9.18
CA LEU A 25 3.04 -6.08 -10.44
C LEU A 25 4.54 -5.84 -10.18
N ASN A 26 5.37 -6.75 -10.63
CA ASN A 26 6.81 -6.57 -10.65
C ASN A 26 7.18 -5.78 -11.90
N GLY A 27 7.63 -4.53 -11.75
CA GLY A 27 8.01 -3.67 -12.86
C GLY A 27 9.05 -4.34 -13.75
N GLY A 28 8.61 -4.92 -14.87
CA GLY A 28 9.47 -5.35 -15.96
C GLY A 28 9.96 -4.13 -16.76
N SER A 29 10.95 -4.32 -17.65
CA SER A 29 11.64 -3.26 -18.40
C SER A 29 10.75 -2.31 -19.21
N TYR A 30 9.48 -2.61 -19.36
CA TYR A 30 8.48 -1.82 -20.10
C TYR A 30 7.33 -1.28 -19.25
N MET A 31 7.17 -1.70 -17.99
CA MET A 31 6.10 -1.23 -17.12
C MET A 31 6.65 -0.18 -16.15
N LYS A 32 6.24 1.07 -16.33
CA LYS A 32 6.63 2.21 -15.49
C LYS A 32 5.92 2.22 -14.13
N TYR A 33 4.97 1.33 -13.90
CA TYR A 33 4.11 1.35 -12.72
C TYR A 33 4.28 0.05 -11.91
N LYS A 34 4.60 0.21 -10.66
CA LYS A 34 4.56 -0.85 -9.64
C LYS A 34 3.48 -0.50 -8.65
N ASN A 35 2.74 -1.47 -8.17
CA ASN A 35 1.96 -1.33 -6.96
C ASN A 35 2.69 -2.00 -5.80
N ASP A 36 2.53 -1.49 -4.59
CA ASP A 36 3.25 -1.99 -3.41
C ASP A 36 2.87 -3.43 -3.09
N ALA A 37 1.58 -3.73 -3.07
CA ALA A 37 1.09 -5.10 -2.92
C ALA A 37 -0.27 -5.31 -3.56
N SER A 38 -0.48 -6.48 -4.16
CA SER A 38 -1.82 -6.95 -4.54
C SER A 38 -1.96 -8.44 -4.42
N PHE A 39 -3.18 -8.90 -4.14
CA PHE A 39 -3.50 -10.32 -4.06
C PHE A 39 -4.97 -10.62 -4.34
N LEU A 40 -5.23 -11.86 -4.75
CA LEU A 40 -6.55 -12.45 -4.91
C LEU A 40 -6.86 -13.34 -3.70
N LEU A 41 -8.04 -13.16 -3.13
CA LEU A 41 -8.61 -14.05 -2.12
C LEU A 41 -10.13 -14.09 -2.26
N CYS A 42 -10.73 -15.26 -2.31
CA CYS A 42 -12.19 -15.45 -2.38
C CYS A 42 -12.88 -14.62 -3.49
N MET A 43 -12.29 -14.56 -4.70
CA MET A 43 -12.78 -13.77 -5.83
C MET A 43 -12.78 -12.24 -5.56
N SER A 44 -12.00 -11.77 -4.63
CA SER A 44 -11.70 -10.34 -4.40
C SER A 44 -10.23 -10.07 -4.72
N LEU A 45 -9.98 -9.01 -5.46
CA LEU A 45 -8.65 -8.50 -5.78
C LEU A 45 -8.37 -7.29 -4.89
N TYR A 46 -7.45 -7.43 -3.95
CA TYR A 46 -7.00 -6.32 -3.12
C TYR A 46 -5.73 -5.72 -3.68
N MET A 47 -5.71 -4.40 -3.79
CA MET A 47 -4.56 -3.62 -4.24
C MET A 47 -4.25 -2.56 -3.21
N PHE A 48 -3.00 -2.54 -2.75
CA PHE A 48 -2.50 -1.65 -1.71
C PHE A 48 -1.42 -0.73 -2.24
N GLU A 49 -1.41 0.49 -1.75
CA GLU A 49 -0.33 1.46 -1.87
C GLU A 49 -0.05 2.10 -0.52
N GLN A 50 1.21 2.34 -0.21
CA GLN A 50 1.61 3.17 0.91
C GLN A 50 1.99 4.56 0.38
N GLN A 51 1.59 5.60 1.09
CA GLN A 51 1.90 6.98 0.73
C GLN A 51 2.36 7.78 1.96
N SER A 52 3.55 8.35 1.89
CA SER A 52 4.09 9.27 2.88
C SER A 52 3.72 10.74 2.59
N SER A 53 3.27 11.05 1.40
CA SER A 53 2.78 12.36 0.97
C SER A 53 1.32 12.30 0.53
N LYS A 54 0.64 13.45 0.52
CA LYS A 54 -0.71 13.56 -0.03
C LYS A 54 -0.69 13.28 -1.53
N ASN A 55 -1.50 12.33 -1.98
CA ASN A 55 -1.62 12.02 -3.40
C ASN A 55 -3.08 11.86 -3.82
N PRO A 56 -3.74 12.93 -4.28
CA PRO A 56 -5.12 12.86 -4.74
C PRO A 56 -5.29 12.10 -6.06
N ASN A 57 -4.18 11.77 -6.75
CA ASN A 57 -4.19 11.06 -8.04
C ASN A 57 -4.23 9.53 -7.89
N MET A 58 -4.36 9.01 -6.68
CA MET A 58 -4.43 7.57 -6.44
C MET A 58 -5.53 6.84 -7.22
N PRO A 59 -6.74 7.40 -7.45
CA PRO A 59 -7.74 6.72 -8.27
C PRO A 59 -7.26 6.44 -9.69
N LEU A 60 -6.57 7.38 -10.32
CA LEU A 60 -6.03 7.18 -11.66
C LEU A 60 -4.87 6.17 -11.67
N ARG A 61 -4.00 6.18 -10.66
CA ARG A 61 -2.92 5.18 -10.51
C ARG A 61 -3.51 3.77 -10.38
N PHE A 62 -4.48 3.57 -9.50
CA PHE A 62 -5.13 2.26 -9.33
C PHE A 62 -5.89 1.80 -10.58
N LEU A 63 -6.47 2.72 -11.37
CA LEU A 63 -7.07 2.37 -12.65
C LEU A 63 -6.03 1.74 -13.61
N HIS A 64 -4.83 2.30 -13.66
CA HIS A 64 -3.74 1.72 -14.45
C HIS A 64 -3.34 0.34 -13.92
N TYR A 65 -3.12 0.22 -12.60
CA TYR A 65 -2.71 -1.05 -11.98
C TYR A 65 -3.73 -2.17 -12.18
N VAL A 66 -5.01 -1.91 -11.92
CA VAL A 66 -6.05 -2.94 -12.08
C VAL A 66 -6.22 -3.34 -13.56
N SER A 67 -6.05 -2.39 -14.48
CA SER A 67 -6.05 -2.69 -15.92
C SER A 67 -4.93 -3.65 -16.29
N ASP A 68 -3.73 -3.46 -15.75
CA ASP A 68 -2.58 -4.32 -16.01
C ASP A 68 -2.75 -5.71 -15.38
N VAL A 69 -3.20 -5.79 -14.13
CA VAL A 69 -3.53 -7.08 -13.48
C VAL A 69 -4.60 -7.84 -14.27
N PHE A 70 -5.65 -7.15 -14.74
CA PHE A 70 -6.69 -7.81 -15.55
C PHE A 70 -6.18 -8.27 -16.91
N ARG A 71 -5.21 -7.59 -17.53
CA ARG A 71 -4.54 -8.06 -18.76
C ARG A 71 -3.73 -9.32 -18.54
N GLU A 72 -3.11 -9.47 -17.37
CA GLU A 72 -2.38 -10.68 -17.00
C GLU A 72 -3.34 -11.85 -16.72
N LEU A 73 -4.44 -11.59 -15.98
CA LEU A 73 -5.42 -12.62 -15.63
C LEU A 73 -6.31 -13.07 -16.81
N PHE A 74 -6.61 -12.17 -17.74
CA PHE A 74 -7.59 -12.39 -18.81
C PHE A 74 -6.98 -12.13 -20.19
N SER A 75 -6.64 -13.19 -20.90
CA SER A 75 -6.06 -13.08 -22.24
C SER A 75 -7.07 -12.44 -23.24
N ASN A 76 -6.54 -11.79 -24.29
CA ASN A 76 -7.37 -11.19 -25.33
C ASN A 76 -8.35 -12.19 -25.95
N SER A 77 -7.98 -13.47 -26.11
CA SER A 77 -8.87 -14.50 -26.64
C SER A 77 -10.10 -14.76 -25.77
N MET A 78 -9.97 -14.55 -24.45
CA MET A 78 -11.11 -14.67 -23.51
C MET A 78 -12.13 -13.56 -23.72
N LEU A 79 -11.68 -12.33 -24.05
CA LEU A 79 -12.55 -11.16 -24.24
C LEU A 79 -13.50 -11.32 -25.46
N HIS A 80 -13.14 -12.17 -26.44
CA HIS A 80 -13.95 -12.44 -27.64
C HIS A 80 -14.93 -13.60 -27.46
N ARG A 81 -15.03 -14.21 -26.27
CA ARG A 81 -16.00 -15.28 -25.99
C ARG A 81 -17.42 -14.70 -25.96
N ARG A 82 -18.41 -15.54 -26.35
CA ARG A 82 -19.82 -15.16 -26.25
C ARG A 82 -20.38 -15.21 -24.83
N SER A 83 -19.70 -15.92 -23.93
CA SER A 83 -20.09 -16.02 -22.52
C SER A 83 -19.41 -14.90 -21.71
N MET A 84 -20.16 -14.34 -20.75
CA MET A 84 -19.63 -13.33 -19.82
C MET A 84 -18.49 -13.91 -18.99
N ILE A 85 -17.36 -13.20 -18.94
CA ILE A 85 -16.26 -13.50 -18.04
C ILE A 85 -16.61 -12.97 -16.65
N LYS A 86 -16.42 -13.78 -15.63
CA LYS A 86 -16.49 -13.34 -14.23
C LYS A 86 -15.11 -12.87 -13.80
N ILE A 87 -15.05 -11.66 -13.28
CA ILE A 87 -13.81 -11.05 -12.78
C ILE A 87 -13.88 -10.91 -11.26
N PRO A 88 -12.74 -10.92 -10.55
CA PRO A 88 -12.71 -10.64 -9.12
C PRO A 88 -13.15 -9.20 -8.85
N VAL A 89 -13.76 -8.97 -7.68
CA VAL A 89 -14.14 -7.62 -7.24
C VAL A 89 -12.89 -6.88 -6.82
N PRO A 90 -12.52 -5.73 -7.44
CA PRO A 90 -11.35 -4.97 -7.04
C PRO A 90 -11.64 -4.10 -5.82
N HIS A 91 -10.67 -4.06 -4.89
CA HIS A 91 -10.65 -3.20 -3.71
C HIS A 91 -9.34 -2.41 -3.70
N PHE A 92 -9.42 -1.10 -3.58
CA PHE A 92 -8.29 -0.19 -3.62
C PHE A 92 -8.12 0.48 -2.27
N VAL A 93 -6.95 0.31 -1.66
CA VAL A 93 -6.64 0.84 -0.34
C VAL A 93 -5.29 1.53 -0.36
N THR A 94 -5.26 2.77 0.10
CA THR A 94 -4.04 3.52 0.34
C THR A 94 -3.81 3.67 1.83
N PHE A 95 -2.65 3.25 2.32
CA PHE A 95 -2.19 3.52 3.67
C PHE A 95 -1.39 4.81 3.69
N TYR A 96 -1.93 5.83 4.36
CA TYR A 96 -1.25 7.09 4.52
C TYR A 96 -0.51 7.13 5.85
N ASN A 97 0.80 7.33 5.80
CA ASN A 97 1.65 7.51 6.98
C ASN A 97 2.39 8.86 6.98
N GLY A 98 2.06 9.79 6.07
CA GLY A 98 2.70 11.09 6.01
C GLY A 98 2.45 11.96 7.24
N LEU A 99 3.31 12.95 7.46
CA LEU A 99 3.22 13.88 8.60
C LEU A 99 2.28 15.05 8.33
N GLU A 100 2.00 15.35 7.06
CA GLU A 100 1.07 16.42 6.73
C GLU A 100 -0.37 16.03 7.07
N LYS A 101 -1.16 17.01 7.55
CA LYS A 101 -2.58 16.80 7.78
C LYS A 101 -3.31 16.65 6.45
N TRP A 102 -3.77 15.45 6.14
CA TRP A 102 -4.55 15.16 4.94
C TRP A 102 -5.96 14.67 5.28
N ILE A 103 -6.05 13.52 5.91
CA ILE A 103 -7.31 12.93 6.37
C ILE A 103 -7.25 12.69 7.88
N GLU A 104 -8.40 12.61 8.53
CA GLU A 104 -8.45 12.34 9.97
C GLU A 104 -8.07 10.87 10.24
N ASP A 105 -8.97 9.94 10.01
CA ASP A 105 -8.74 8.51 10.23
C ASP A 105 -8.86 7.71 8.93
N GLU A 106 -9.97 7.86 8.24
CA GLU A 106 -10.28 7.19 6.98
C GLU A 106 -11.12 8.12 6.09
N ASP A 107 -10.88 8.05 4.77
CA ASP A 107 -11.63 8.81 3.77
C ASP A 107 -11.74 8.01 2.47
N GLU A 108 -12.61 8.44 1.56
CA GLU A 108 -12.79 7.90 0.23
C GLU A 108 -12.46 8.97 -0.83
N ILE A 109 -11.47 8.71 -1.67
CA ILE A 109 -11.19 9.55 -2.84
C ILE A 109 -11.67 8.86 -4.10
N ARG A 110 -12.14 9.65 -5.08
CA ARG A 110 -12.86 9.14 -6.26
C ARG A 110 -12.23 9.62 -7.56
N LEU A 111 -12.27 8.76 -8.57
CA LEU A 111 -11.83 9.11 -9.91
C LEU A 111 -12.67 10.25 -10.50
N SER A 112 -13.98 10.29 -10.22
CA SER A 112 -14.88 11.35 -10.69
C SER A 112 -14.50 12.75 -10.18
N HIS A 113 -13.81 12.86 -9.03
CA HIS A 113 -13.30 14.15 -8.54
C HIS A 113 -12.15 14.71 -9.39
N MET A 114 -11.56 13.91 -10.27
CA MET A 114 -10.48 14.31 -11.17
C MET A 114 -10.98 14.76 -12.54
N TYR A 115 -12.28 14.64 -12.84
CA TYR A 115 -12.83 15.07 -14.11
C TYR A 115 -12.87 16.60 -14.20
N GLU A 116 -12.37 17.15 -15.31
CA GLU A 116 -12.42 18.60 -15.57
C GLU A 116 -13.84 19.15 -15.55
N ILE A 117 -14.81 18.35 -16.04
CA ILE A 117 -16.23 18.68 -16.00
C ILE A 117 -16.88 17.78 -14.94
N PRO A 118 -17.34 18.36 -13.81
CA PRO A 118 -18.03 17.59 -12.78
C PRO A 118 -19.28 16.90 -13.30
N THR A 119 -19.52 15.67 -12.84
CA THR A 119 -20.70 14.88 -13.21
C THR A 119 -21.20 14.08 -12.01
N ASP A 120 -22.50 14.07 -11.80
CA ASP A 120 -23.15 13.28 -10.74
C ASP A 120 -23.34 11.80 -11.13
N ASN A 121 -23.18 11.49 -12.42
CA ASN A 121 -23.37 10.15 -12.95
C ASN A 121 -22.22 9.75 -13.89
N PRO A 122 -21.02 9.50 -13.37
CA PRO A 122 -19.87 9.09 -14.17
C PRO A 122 -20.07 7.67 -14.74
N GLU A 123 -19.78 7.46 -16.01
CA GLU A 123 -19.78 6.12 -16.62
C GLU A 123 -18.57 5.28 -16.17
N LEU A 124 -17.49 5.92 -15.77
CA LEU A 124 -16.33 5.29 -15.15
C LEU A 124 -16.10 5.87 -13.76
N GLU A 125 -16.19 5.03 -12.76
CA GLU A 125 -15.89 5.40 -11.35
C GLU A 125 -14.94 4.39 -10.72
N LEU A 126 -13.99 4.90 -9.96
CA LEU A 126 -13.10 4.12 -9.10
C LEU A 126 -12.98 4.85 -7.76
N LYS A 127 -13.14 4.10 -6.68
CA LYS A 127 -13.09 4.61 -5.32
C LYS A 127 -11.90 4.01 -4.60
N VAL A 128 -11.10 4.86 -3.96
CA VAL A 128 -9.95 4.45 -3.16
C VAL A 128 -10.22 4.79 -1.71
N ARG A 129 -10.15 3.78 -0.87
CA ARG A 129 -10.18 3.93 0.57
C ARG A 129 -8.81 4.38 1.05
N VAL A 130 -8.73 5.53 1.70
CA VAL A 130 -7.49 6.05 2.29
C VAL A 130 -7.55 5.91 3.79
N ILE A 131 -6.60 5.20 4.39
CA ILE A 131 -6.53 4.95 5.83
C ILE A 131 -5.28 5.62 6.40
N ASN A 132 -5.47 6.53 7.35
CA ASN A 132 -4.36 7.20 8.03
C ASN A 132 -3.81 6.32 9.15
N ILE A 133 -2.71 5.63 8.88
CA ILE A 133 -2.08 4.69 9.81
C ILE A 133 -1.15 5.36 10.85
N ASN A 134 -1.06 6.71 10.88
CA ASN A 134 -0.38 7.40 11.98
C ASN A 134 -1.23 7.43 13.26
N LYS A 135 -2.54 7.17 13.15
CA LYS A 135 -3.47 7.19 14.28
C LYS A 135 -3.77 5.77 14.77
N ASP A 136 -4.24 5.67 15.99
CA ASP A 136 -4.71 4.40 16.56
C ASP A 136 -6.06 4.02 15.93
N VAL A 137 -6.01 3.63 14.66
CA VAL A 137 -7.18 3.17 13.91
C VAL A 137 -7.42 1.69 14.16
N HIS A 138 -8.66 1.29 14.01
CA HIS A 138 -9.11 -0.09 14.22
C HIS A 138 -8.28 -1.15 13.46
N ILE A 139 -7.72 -0.81 12.30
CA ILE A 139 -6.87 -1.72 11.52
C ILE A 139 -5.55 -2.04 12.22
N LEU A 140 -4.91 -1.05 12.87
CA LEU A 140 -3.67 -1.26 13.62
C LEU A 140 -3.87 -2.20 14.81
N ASN A 141 -5.06 -2.12 15.45
CA ASN A 141 -5.40 -3.02 16.56
C ASN A 141 -5.58 -4.47 16.11
N LYS A 142 -5.95 -4.70 14.86
CA LYS A 142 -6.23 -6.02 14.29
C LYS A 142 -5.13 -6.59 13.42
N CYS A 143 -4.20 -5.76 12.94
CA CYS A 143 -3.07 -6.18 12.11
C CYS A 143 -1.76 -5.89 12.86
N LYS A 144 -1.21 -6.93 13.51
CA LYS A 144 0.07 -6.81 14.23
C LYS A 144 1.19 -6.37 13.29
N THR A 145 1.27 -6.98 12.09
CA THR A 145 2.31 -6.66 11.11
C THR A 145 2.30 -5.17 10.72
N LEU A 146 1.11 -4.58 10.50
CA LEU A 146 0.99 -3.17 10.16
C LEU A 146 1.36 -2.26 11.34
N ARG A 147 0.95 -2.64 12.54
CA ARG A 147 1.32 -1.93 13.77
C ARG A 147 2.82 -1.97 14.02
N ASP A 148 3.44 -3.12 13.86
CA ASP A 148 4.87 -3.33 14.02
C ASP A 148 5.66 -2.48 13.00
N TYR A 149 5.20 -2.45 11.74
CA TYR A 149 5.73 -1.55 10.71
C TYR A 149 5.64 -0.08 11.13
N MET A 150 4.50 0.38 11.64
CA MET A 150 4.36 1.76 12.11
C MET A 150 5.22 2.08 13.33
N THR A 151 5.48 1.09 14.19
CA THR A 151 6.43 1.24 15.31
C THR A 151 7.84 1.51 14.77
N PHE A 152 8.29 0.71 13.81
CA PHE A 152 9.58 0.93 13.15
C PHE A 152 9.67 2.33 12.49
N VAL A 153 8.67 2.71 11.67
CA VAL A 153 8.63 4.02 11.01
C VAL A 153 8.71 5.17 12.02
N ASN A 154 8.00 5.06 13.14
CA ASN A 154 8.03 6.09 14.18
C ASN A 154 9.39 6.18 14.89
N LYS A 155 10.08 5.06 15.12
CA LYS A 155 11.45 5.05 15.65
C LYS A 155 12.42 5.75 14.69
N VAL A 156 12.37 5.44 13.39
CA VAL A 156 13.19 6.12 12.38
C VAL A 156 12.95 7.63 12.40
N ARG A 157 11.68 8.05 12.38
CA ARG A 157 11.30 9.46 12.42
C ARG A 157 11.79 10.18 13.69
N PHE A 158 11.72 9.51 14.82
CA PHE A 158 12.20 10.05 16.09
C PHE A 158 13.71 10.31 16.04
N LYS A 159 14.48 9.32 15.59
CA LYS A 159 15.94 9.43 15.47
C LYS A 159 16.35 10.56 14.53
N MET A 160 15.74 10.64 13.37
CA MET A 160 16.02 11.71 12.41
C MET A 160 15.60 13.10 12.90
N GLY A 161 14.40 13.21 13.50
CA GLY A 161 13.82 14.49 13.89
C GLY A 161 14.34 15.04 15.22
N VAL A 162 14.62 14.21 16.19
CA VAL A 162 15.00 14.60 17.56
C VAL A 162 16.50 14.44 17.77
N GLU A 163 17.07 13.33 17.34
CA GLU A 163 18.48 13.02 17.50
C GLU A 163 19.33 13.58 16.38
N GLY A 164 18.71 13.91 15.22
CA GLY A 164 19.38 14.53 14.07
C GLY A 164 20.28 13.57 13.30
N ASP A 165 19.98 12.27 13.38
CA ASP A 165 20.74 11.23 12.72
C ASP A 165 20.56 11.25 11.20
N ASP A 166 21.60 10.82 10.50
CA ASP A 166 21.50 10.47 9.08
C ASP A 166 20.51 9.32 8.87
N VAL A 167 19.79 9.33 7.73
CA VAL A 167 18.77 8.31 7.40
C VAL A 167 19.28 6.89 7.60
N ARG A 168 20.49 6.60 7.12
CA ARG A 168 21.10 5.26 7.23
C ARG A 168 21.32 4.86 8.69
N ILE A 169 21.79 5.78 9.51
CA ILE A 169 22.01 5.57 10.94
C ILE A 169 20.66 5.35 11.63
N ALA A 170 19.72 6.26 11.42
CA ALA A 170 18.39 6.22 12.02
C ALA A 170 17.64 4.90 11.69
N VAL A 171 17.68 4.47 10.44
CA VAL A 171 17.07 3.20 10.00
C VAL A 171 17.75 1.99 10.65
N THR A 172 19.09 1.97 10.67
CA THR A 172 19.85 0.86 11.23
C THR A 172 19.59 0.69 12.73
N GLU A 173 19.65 1.78 13.48
CA GLU A 173 19.40 1.77 14.93
C GLU A 173 17.94 1.46 15.27
N ALA A 174 16.97 1.97 14.47
CA ALA A 174 15.57 1.64 14.64
C ALA A 174 15.29 0.15 14.40
N MET A 175 15.98 -0.48 13.44
CA MET A 175 15.88 -1.93 13.23
C MET A 175 16.45 -2.71 14.44
N ASP A 176 17.61 -2.31 14.96
CA ASP A 176 18.23 -2.97 16.11
C ASP A 176 17.31 -2.90 17.33
N GLU A 177 16.74 -1.72 17.61
CA GLU A 177 15.76 -1.57 18.68
C GLU A 177 14.49 -2.41 18.46
N CYS A 178 14.00 -2.50 17.22
CA CYS A 178 12.85 -3.34 16.91
C CYS A 178 13.17 -4.83 17.13
N ILE A 179 14.36 -5.29 16.77
CA ILE A 179 14.81 -6.66 17.00
C ILE A 179 14.87 -6.94 18.51
N ASP A 180 15.44 -6.04 19.31
CA ASP A 180 15.52 -6.16 20.76
C ASP A 180 14.12 -6.20 21.44
N GLU A 181 13.12 -5.57 20.82
CA GLU A 181 11.72 -5.54 21.26
C GLU A 181 10.84 -6.68 20.66
N ASP A 182 11.42 -7.65 19.98
CA ASP A 182 10.70 -8.74 19.29
C ASP A 182 9.72 -8.25 18.20
N ILE A 183 10.10 -7.18 17.50
CA ILE A 183 9.31 -6.54 16.43
C ILE A 183 9.94 -6.83 15.07
N LEU A 184 9.22 -7.50 14.17
CA LEU A 184 9.65 -7.83 12.80
C LEU A 184 11.03 -8.50 12.69
N VAL A 185 11.45 -9.28 13.70
CA VAL A 185 12.80 -9.88 13.84
C VAL A 185 13.20 -10.64 12.58
N ASP A 186 12.45 -11.68 12.21
CA ASP A 186 12.76 -12.50 11.03
C ASP A 186 12.87 -11.70 9.73
N PHE A 187 12.09 -10.61 9.62
CA PHE A 187 12.10 -9.73 8.47
C PHE A 187 13.38 -8.88 8.43
N PHE A 188 13.74 -8.24 9.53
CA PHE A 188 14.92 -7.39 9.59
C PHE A 188 16.23 -8.19 9.51
N GLU A 189 16.30 -9.37 10.12
CA GLU A 189 17.47 -10.24 10.01
C GLU A 189 17.71 -10.69 8.56
N LYS A 190 16.63 -10.95 7.81
CA LYS A 190 16.71 -11.44 6.44
C LYS A 190 16.91 -10.33 5.39
N HIS A 191 16.36 -9.15 5.61
CA HIS A 191 16.27 -8.07 4.62
C HIS A 191 16.95 -6.77 5.05
N ARG A 192 17.88 -6.82 5.99
CA ARG A 192 18.49 -5.64 6.61
C ARG A 192 19.03 -4.61 5.60
N GLU A 193 19.85 -5.05 4.67
CA GLU A 193 20.45 -4.15 3.67
C GLU A 193 19.40 -3.57 2.72
N GLU A 194 18.44 -4.38 2.30
CA GLU A 194 17.35 -3.97 1.42
C GLU A 194 16.47 -2.89 2.09
N VAL A 195 16.15 -3.07 3.37
CA VAL A 195 15.36 -2.08 4.13
C VAL A 195 16.09 -0.74 4.22
N VAL A 196 17.40 -0.74 4.47
CA VAL A 196 18.20 0.49 4.52
C VAL A 196 18.21 1.19 3.16
N GLU A 197 18.45 0.46 2.06
CA GLU A 197 18.50 1.03 0.71
C GLU A 197 17.15 1.62 0.28
N VAL A 198 16.05 0.88 0.50
CA VAL A 198 14.70 1.35 0.17
C VAL A 198 14.33 2.59 0.99
N SER A 199 14.66 2.60 2.29
CA SER A 199 14.35 3.74 3.15
C SER A 199 15.09 5.01 2.74
N ILE A 200 16.35 4.89 2.32
CA ILE A 200 17.12 6.03 1.81
C ILE A 200 16.48 6.57 0.53
N TYR A 201 16.12 5.69 -0.39
CA TYR A 201 15.49 6.06 -1.65
C TYR A 201 14.15 6.79 -1.43
N ASP A 202 13.29 6.25 -0.56
CA ASP A 202 11.99 6.87 -0.25
C ASP A 202 12.16 8.25 0.40
N TYR A 203 13.18 8.43 1.23
CA TYR A 203 13.47 9.70 1.88
C TYR A 203 13.97 10.76 0.90
N ASP A 204 14.85 10.37 -0.03
CA ASP A 204 15.36 11.25 -1.08
C ASP A 204 14.23 11.69 -2.03
N GLU A 205 13.30 10.79 -2.37
CA GLU A 205 12.10 11.14 -3.17
C GLU A 205 11.16 12.11 -2.42
N GLU A 206 10.98 11.96 -1.11
CA GLU A 206 10.17 12.91 -0.32
C GLU A 206 10.80 14.31 -0.29
N GLU A 207 12.11 14.39 -0.15
CA GLU A 207 12.83 15.67 -0.14
C GLU A 207 12.74 16.36 -1.50
N VAL A 208 12.88 15.64 -2.60
CA VAL A 208 12.70 16.15 -3.97
C VAL A 208 11.26 16.62 -4.20
N ARG A 209 10.25 15.91 -3.71
CA ARG A 209 8.83 16.30 -3.83
C ARG A 209 8.46 17.53 -3.01
N ARG A 210 9.18 17.83 -1.93
CA ARG A 210 8.98 19.06 -1.13
C ARG A 210 9.53 20.33 -1.82
N VAL A 211 10.42 20.15 -2.78
CA VAL A 211 11.10 21.25 -3.50
C VAL A 211 10.39 21.58 -4.82
N LEU A 212 9.55 20.68 -5.36
CA LEU A 212 8.74 20.87 -6.56
C LEU A 212 7.31 21.34 -6.23
#